data_44a9e8c94b3b740e47001fc41ca27d43
#
_entry.id   44a9e8c94b3b740e47001fc41ca27d43
#
_cell.length_a   1.000
_cell.length_b   1.000
_cell.length_c   1.000
_cell.angle_alpha   90.00
_cell.angle_beta   90.00
_cell.angle_gamma   90.00
#
_symmetry.space_group_name_H-M   'P 1'
#
loop_
_entity.id
_entity.type
_entity.pdbx_description
1 polymer ?
#
loop_
_entity_poly.entity_id
_entity_poly.type
_entity_poly.pdbx_seq_one_letter_code
_entity_poly.pdbx_strand_id
1 'polypeptide(L)'
;MGAAQKIDVRGEKSGSSKPKSPTEATDSLRSTNLAKMLIAVGEGEFDEVPTDYSVYLDNTPIRDASGNYNFPNVKWDWRPGSVDQTYIPGIPAVESETSLNVELRSGAAWVRSITNIQLSAVRLRFAWPALQRQDNNGNIVGYRIEYAIDVATDGGAYQQVALDAVDGKSTTRYERSRRIDLPTATTGWQIRVRRLTANQNSNKIADTMLIAGCTEVIDAKLSYPNTALLYIEFDAEQFTNIPAVTVKCRARKWQVPSNYDPIARTYTGTWDGTMKQAWTNNPAWVTFGVCTED
;
A
#
# COMPACT_ATOMS: atom_id res chain seq x y z
N MET A 1 -58.38 -19.94 72.36
CA MET A 1 -57.67 -18.76 71.95
C MET A 1 -56.28 -19.20 71.47
N GLY A 2 -56.09 -19.28 70.15
CA GLY A 2 -54.80 -19.68 69.59
C GLY A 2 -53.92 -18.45 69.43
N ALA A 3 -52.64 -18.56 69.88
CA ALA A 3 -51.66 -17.51 69.78
C ALA A 3 -51.28 -17.34 68.32
N ALA A 4 -51.30 -16.09 67.84
CA ALA A 4 -50.80 -15.74 66.48
C ALA A 4 -49.30 -15.98 66.36
N GLN A 5 -48.90 -16.84 65.39
CA GLN A 5 -47.50 -17.03 65.02
C GLN A 5 -46.99 -15.78 64.29
N LYS A 6 -45.93 -15.16 64.84
CA LYS A 6 -45.20 -14.09 64.17
C LYS A 6 -44.39 -14.71 63.01
N ILE A 7 -44.70 -14.32 61.80
CA ILE A 7 -43.87 -14.66 60.61
C ILE A 7 -42.77 -13.63 60.56
N ASP A 8 -41.50 -14.06 60.74
CA ASP A 8 -40.29 -13.25 60.62
C ASP A 8 -39.89 -13.22 59.16
N VAL A 9 -40.26 -12.15 58.45
CA VAL A 9 -39.87 -11.96 57.05
C VAL A 9 -38.49 -11.28 57.02
N ARG A 10 -37.45 -12.05 56.82
CA ARG A 10 -36.10 -11.52 56.58
C ARG A 10 -35.97 -11.21 55.09
N GLY A 11 -36.00 -9.94 54.75
CA GLY A 11 -35.64 -9.46 53.41
C GLY A 11 -34.11 -9.56 53.26
N GLU A 12 -33.66 -10.40 52.35
CA GLU A 12 -32.26 -10.45 51.91
C GLU A 12 -32.02 -9.24 50.98
N LYS A 13 -31.16 -8.31 51.41
CA LYS A 13 -30.66 -7.25 50.52
C LYS A 13 -29.72 -7.89 49.51
N SER A 14 -30.21 -8.28 48.39
CA SER A 14 -29.42 -8.57 47.19
C SER A 14 -28.52 -7.36 46.95
N GLY A 15 -27.22 -7.55 47.02
CA GLY A 15 -26.26 -6.50 46.69
C GLY A 15 -26.55 -5.95 45.31
N SER A 16 -26.95 -4.67 45.21
CA SER A 16 -27.19 -4.00 43.96
C SER A 16 -25.84 -3.79 43.28
N SER A 17 -25.46 -4.74 42.41
CA SER A 17 -24.51 -4.39 41.36
C SER A 17 -25.17 -3.28 40.54
N LYS A 18 -24.59 -2.07 40.58
CA LYS A 18 -25.05 -0.97 39.73
C LYS A 18 -25.18 -1.49 38.31
N PRO A 19 -26.34 -1.34 37.63
CA PRO A 19 -26.44 -1.76 36.24
C PRO A 19 -25.36 -1.04 35.46
N LYS A 20 -24.49 -1.79 34.79
CA LYS A 20 -23.48 -1.24 33.88
C LYS A 20 -24.22 -0.56 32.74
N SER A 21 -24.07 0.76 32.59
CA SER A 21 -24.56 1.45 31.41
C SER A 21 -23.78 0.97 30.20
N PRO A 22 -24.44 0.62 29.09
CA PRO A 22 -23.78 0.27 27.86
C PRO A 22 -22.84 1.39 27.39
N THR A 23 -21.70 1.03 26.85
CA THR A 23 -20.71 1.96 26.31
C THR A 23 -20.61 1.82 24.79
N GLU A 24 -20.30 2.91 24.13
CA GLU A 24 -20.02 2.92 22.70
C GLU A 24 -18.54 3.17 22.47
N ALA A 25 -17.87 2.26 21.74
CA ALA A 25 -16.49 2.46 21.30
C ALA A 25 -16.44 3.59 20.27
N THR A 26 -15.33 4.32 20.23
CA THR A 26 -15.09 5.33 19.19
C THR A 26 -14.89 4.68 17.82
N ASP A 27 -15.21 5.40 16.76
CA ASP A 27 -14.94 4.94 15.39
C ASP A 27 -13.42 4.81 15.20
N SER A 28 -13.00 3.64 14.72
CA SER A 28 -11.59 3.27 14.58
C SER A 28 -11.15 3.06 13.13
N LEU A 29 -12.10 2.93 12.20
CA LEU A 29 -11.78 2.84 10.79
C LEU A 29 -11.47 4.23 10.24
N ARG A 30 -10.28 4.37 9.65
CA ARG A 30 -9.83 5.58 8.98
C ARG A 30 -9.51 5.28 7.52
N SER A 31 -9.84 6.20 6.64
CA SER A 31 -9.40 6.14 5.25
C SER A 31 -7.89 6.37 5.20
N THR A 32 -7.19 5.65 4.31
CA THR A 32 -5.80 5.91 3.98
C THR A 32 -5.73 6.65 2.66
N ASN A 33 -5.07 7.80 2.63
CA ASN A 33 -4.85 8.59 1.42
C ASN A 33 -3.43 8.33 0.93
N LEU A 34 -3.27 7.45 -0.06
CA LEU A 34 -1.96 7.15 -0.62
C LEU A 34 -1.53 8.22 -1.61
N ALA A 35 -0.46 8.92 -1.28
CA ALA A 35 0.27 9.78 -2.20
C ALA A 35 1.30 8.95 -2.97
N LYS A 36 1.42 9.19 -4.28
CA LYS A 36 2.38 8.54 -5.17
C LYS A 36 3.17 9.61 -5.91
N MET A 37 4.48 9.49 -5.89
CA MET A 37 5.37 10.43 -6.55
C MET A 37 6.40 9.68 -7.39
N LEU A 38 6.62 10.14 -8.61
CA LEU A 38 7.76 9.74 -9.45
C LEU A 38 8.69 10.94 -9.58
N ILE A 39 9.92 10.77 -9.14
CA ILE A 39 10.92 11.83 -9.06
C ILE A 39 12.07 11.48 -10.00
N ALA A 40 12.39 12.38 -10.93
CA ALA A 40 13.64 12.33 -11.68
C ALA A 40 14.76 12.86 -10.77
N VAL A 41 15.66 11.97 -10.36
CA VAL A 41 16.72 12.30 -9.39
C VAL A 41 17.92 12.93 -10.08
N GLY A 42 18.26 12.46 -11.28
CA GLY A 42 19.35 13.02 -12.06
C GLY A 42 19.54 12.28 -13.38
N GLU A 43 20.37 12.88 -14.23
CA GLU A 43 20.73 12.34 -15.53
C GLU A 43 21.90 11.36 -15.42
N GLY A 44 21.88 10.34 -16.27
CA GLY A 44 22.91 9.31 -16.39
C GLY A 44 22.72 8.15 -15.41
N GLU A 45 23.54 7.12 -15.57
CA GLU A 45 23.48 5.91 -14.76
C GLU A 45 24.16 6.11 -13.40
N PHE A 46 23.40 5.97 -12.32
CA PHE A 46 23.89 6.07 -10.94
C PHE A 46 24.58 4.78 -10.50
N ASP A 47 25.65 4.93 -9.68
CA ASP A 47 26.50 3.82 -9.25
C ASP A 47 25.89 3.02 -8.10
N GLU A 48 25.05 3.65 -7.27
CA GLU A 48 24.53 3.04 -6.05
C GLU A 48 23.00 2.91 -6.09
N VAL A 49 22.52 1.73 -5.72
CA VAL A 49 21.09 1.51 -5.44
C VAL A 49 20.81 1.96 -4.01
N PRO A 50 19.87 2.90 -3.80
CA PRO A 50 19.46 3.31 -2.45
C PRO A 50 18.92 2.15 -1.62
N THR A 51 18.89 2.35 -0.31
CA THR A 51 18.29 1.42 0.66
C THR A 51 17.29 2.17 1.53
N ASP A 52 16.50 1.46 2.33
CA ASP A 52 15.56 2.06 3.30
C ASP A 52 16.24 3.05 4.27
N TYR A 53 17.57 2.93 4.46
CA TYR A 53 18.36 3.81 5.32
C TYR A 53 18.85 5.08 4.61
N SER A 54 18.75 5.12 3.29
CA SER A 54 19.23 6.23 2.47
C SER A 54 18.15 6.99 1.71
N VAL A 55 16.88 6.57 1.85
CA VAL A 55 15.69 7.31 1.37
C VAL A 55 15.02 7.96 2.59
N TYR A 56 14.73 9.26 2.48
CA TYR A 56 14.25 10.10 3.58
C TYR A 56 12.97 10.82 3.19
N LEU A 57 12.06 10.95 4.16
CA LEU A 57 10.89 11.84 4.14
C LEU A 57 11.06 12.88 5.27
N ASP A 58 11.06 14.16 4.93
CA ASP A 58 11.34 15.28 5.87
C ASP A 58 12.59 15.02 6.74
N ASN A 59 13.70 14.64 6.10
CA ASN A 59 14.97 14.29 6.74
C ASN A 59 14.95 13.07 7.69
N THR A 60 13.85 12.34 7.76
CA THR A 60 13.74 11.09 8.53
C THR A 60 13.89 9.92 7.57
N PRO A 61 14.83 8.97 7.76
CA PRO A 61 14.99 7.82 6.89
C PRO A 61 13.76 6.92 6.97
N ILE A 62 13.47 6.16 5.91
CA ILE A 62 12.36 5.19 5.93
C ILE A 62 12.56 4.17 7.05
N ARG A 63 13.82 3.76 7.29
CA ARG A 63 14.19 2.82 8.36
C ARG A 63 15.26 3.42 9.27
N ASP A 64 15.09 3.27 10.59
CA ASP A 64 16.04 3.72 11.59
C ASP A 64 17.27 2.79 11.70
N ALA A 65 18.29 3.21 12.45
CA ALA A 65 19.51 2.44 12.67
C ALA A 65 19.28 1.09 13.39
N SER A 66 18.15 0.92 14.07
CA SER A 66 17.75 -0.31 14.75
C SER A 66 16.96 -1.25 13.83
N GLY A 67 16.66 -0.84 12.60
CA GLY A 67 15.93 -1.62 11.61
C GLY A 67 14.41 -1.45 11.66
N ASN A 68 13.87 -0.54 12.47
CA ASN A 68 12.44 -0.27 12.52
C ASN A 68 12.03 0.70 11.41
N TYR A 69 10.82 0.53 10.87
CA TYR A 69 10.25 1.49 9.93
C TYR A 69 9.74 2.73 10.70
N ASN A 70 10.19 3.92 10.28
CA ASN A 70 9.72 5.20 10.82
C ASN A 70 8.35 5.59 10.28
N PHE A 71 8.00 5.10 9.09
CA PHE A 71 6.72 5.36 8.43
C PHE A 71 6.03 4.04 8.07
N PRO A 72 4.81 3.77 8.58
CA PRO A 72 4.05 2.60 8.16
C PRO A 72 3.60 2.74 6.70
N ASN A 73 3.58 1.60 5.99
CA ASN A 73 3.05 1.50 4.62
C ASN A 73 3.78 2.32 3.54
N VAL A 74 5.02 2.78 3.79
CA VAL A 74 5.83 3.39 2.74
C VAL A 74 6.34 2.31 1.79
N LYS A 75 6.23 2.55 0.49
CA LYS A 75 6.82 1.75 -0.58
C LYS A 75 7.63 2.65 -1.48
N TRP A 76 8.74 2.16 -2.00
CA TRP A 76 9.53 2.88 -2.98
C TRP A 76 10.17 1.91 -3.97
N ASP A 77 10.52 2.41 -5.15
CA ASP A 77 11.22 1.68 -6.19
C ASP A 77 12.24 2.59 -6.86
N TRP A 78 13.29 2.01 -7.43
CA TRP A 78 14.40 2.73 -7.99
C TRP A 78 14.75 2.24 -9.39
N ARG A 79 15.09 3.20 -10.25
CA ARG A 79 15.75 2.93 -11.54
C ARG A 79 17.02 3.74 -11.60
N PRO A 80 18.18 3.10 -11.89
CA PRO A 80 19.48 3.76 -11.80
C PRO A 80 19.76 4.75 -12.93
N GLY A 81 18.97 4.79 -13.99
CA GLY A 81 19.22 5.61 -15.16
C GLY A 81 19.95 4.86 -16.28
N SER A 82 19.91 3.52 -16.30
CA SER A 82 20.47 2.76 -17.43
C SER A 82 19.64 2.96 -18.70
N VAL A 83 20.28 2.76 -19.85
CA VAL A 83 19.63 2.96 -21.17
C VAL A 83 18.46 2.00 -21.38
N ASP A 84 18.58 0.79 -20.87
CA ASP A 84 17.62 -0.31 -21.02
C ASP A 84 16.72 -0.52 -19.79
N GLN A 85 16.69 0.46 -18.87
CA GLN A 85 15.87 0.32 -17.66
C GLN A 85 14.38 0.15 -17.96
N THR A 86 13.73 -0.67 -17.14
CA THR A 86 12.29 -0.90 -17.22
C THR A 86 11.50 0.25 -16.58
N TYR A 87 10.26 0.44 -17.01
CA TYR A 87 9.36 1.39 -16.33
C TYR A 87 9.05 0.96 -14.90
N ILE A 88 8.65 1.91 -14.07
CA ILE A 88 8.16 1.66 -12.70
C ILE A 88 6.63 1.44 -12.79
N PRO A 89 6.12 0.26 -12.38
CA PRO A 89 4.69 -0.01 -12.39
C PRO A 89 3.95 0.78 -11.30
N GLY A 90 2.62 0.90 -11.44
CA GLY A 90 1.78 1.50 -10.40
C GLY A 90 1.49 2.99 -10.56
N ILE A 91 2.00 3.61 -11.64
CA ILE A 91 1.66 4.98 -12.02
C ILE A 91 0.61 4.91 -13.14
N PRO A 92 -0.66 5.25 -12.87
CA PRO A 92 -1.70 5.13 -13.88
C PRO A 92 -1.56 6.24 -14.94
N ALA A 93 -1.68 5.84 -16.21
CA ALA A 93 -1.88 6.76 -17.33
C ALA A 93 -3.36 6.98 -17.60
N VAL A 94 -4.16 5.91 -17.50
CA VAL A 94 -5.60 5.95 -17.74
C VAL A 94 -6.30 5.14 -16.65
N GLU A 95 -7.35 5.72 -16.09
CA GLU A 95 -8.24 5.06 -15.13
C GLU A 95 -9.71 5.25 -15.58
N SER A 96 -10.45 4.16 -15.61
CA SER A 96 -11.88 4.16 -15.92
C SER A 96 -12.65 3.43 -14.84
N GLU A 97 -13.42 4.15 -14.03
CA GLU A 97 -14.21 3.56 -12.95
C GLU A 97 -15.65 3.29 -13.38
N THR A 98 -16.12 2.09 -13.09
CA THR A 98 -17.53 1.70 -13.15
C THR A 98 -18.06 1.60 -11.72
N SER A 99 -19.06 2.42 -11.38
CA SER A 99 -19.78 2.32 -10.10
C SER A 99 -20.70 1.09 -10.11
N LEU A 100 -20.69 0.30 -9.03
CA LEU A 100 -21.37 -0.99 -8.96
C LEU A 100 -22.40 -1.03 -7.82
N ASN A 101 -21.98 -0.74 -6.59
CA ASN A 101 -22.80 -0.83 -5.37
C ASN A 101 -23.50 -2.19 -5.16
N VAL A 102 -22.81 -3.29 -5.46
CA VAL A 102 -23.30 -4.67 -5.32
C VAL A 102 -22.96 -5.20 -3.94
N GLU A 103 -23.94 -5.72 -3.20
CA GLU A 103 -23.69 -6.36 -1.91
C GLU A 103 -22.91 -7.68 -2.09
N LEU A 104 -21.82 -7.82 -1.35
CA LEU A 104 -21.01 -9.02 -1.31
C LEU A 104 -21.48 -9.90 -0.12
N ARG A 105 -22.03 -11.07 -0.43
CA ARG A 105 -22.54 -12.03 0.54
C ARG A 105 -21.64 -13.26 0.63
N SER A 106 -21.53 -13.85 1.83
CA SER A 106 -20.69 -15.04 2.05
C SER A 106 -21.12 -16.27 1.25
N GLY A 107 -22.40 -16.36 0.89
CA GLY A 107 -22.93 -17.47 0.06
C GLY A 107 -22.79 -17.27 -1.45
N ALA A 108 -22.38 -16.09 -1.93
CA ALA A 108 -22.32 -15.77 -3.35
C ALA A 108 -21.08 -14.89 -3.65
N ALA A 109 -20.13 -15.43 -4.37
CA ALA A 109 -19.01 -14.67 -4.85
C ALA A 109 -19.43 -13.68 -5.94
N TRP A 110 -18.83 -12.49 -5.93
CA TRP A 110 -18.94 -11.58 -7.05
C TRP A 110 -17.87 -11.92 -8.08
N VAL A 111 -18.25 -11.94 -9.36
CA VAL A 111 -17.33 -12.24 -10.47
C VAL A 111 -17.49 -11.19 -11.56
N ARG A 112 -16.38 -10.71 -12.11
CA ARG A 112 -16.31 -9.82 -13.26
C ARG A 112 -15.31 -10.34 -14.28
N SER A 113 -15.74 -10.49 -15.53
CA SER A 113 -14.86 -10.79 -16.66
C SER A 113 -14.32 -9.49 -17.27
N ILE A 114 -13.06 -9.50 -17.64
CA ILE A 114 -12.33 -8.39 -18.23
C ILE A 114 -11.61 -8.92 -19.47
N THR A 115 -11.95 -8.36 -20.63
CA THR A 115 -11.40 -8.79 -21.94
C THR A 115 -10.39 -7.80 -22.51
N ASN A 116 -10.26 -6.60 -21.92
CA ASN A 116 -9.28 -5.62 -22.36
C ASN A 116 -7.88 -6.01 -21.85
N ILE A 117 -7.11 -6.69 -22.70
CA ILE A 117 -5.75 -7.17 -22.36
C ILE A 117 -4.69 -6.06 -22.25
N GLN A 118 -5.05 -4.80 -22.52
CA GLN A 118 -4.14 -3.66 -22.33
C GLN A 118 -4.05 -3.20 -20.88
N LEU A 119 -4.91 -3.71 -20.00
CA LEU A 119 -4.91 -3.32 -18.60
C LEU A 119 -3.65 -3.81 -17.89
N SER A 120 -3.14 -2.97 -16.99
CA SER A 120 -2.06 -3.30 -16.07
C SER A 120 -2.59 -3.77 -14.72
N ALA A 121 -3.74 -3.23 -14.31
CA ALA A 121 -4.35 -3.52 -13.01
C ALA A 121 -5.86 -3.27 -13.01
N VAL A 122 -6.50 -3.80 -11.97
CA VAL A 122 -7.88 -3.44 -11.58
C VAL A 122 -7.84 -2.90 -10.16
N ARG A 123 -8.56 -1.80 -9.90
CA ARG A 123 -8.77 -1.30 -8.54
C ARG A 123 -10.21 -1.51 -8.13
N LEU A 124 -10.42 -2.34 -7.10
CA LEU A 124 -11.71 -2.58 -6.49
C LEU A 124 -11.93 -1.60 -5.34
N ARG A 125 -13.08 -0.94 -5.32
CA ARG A 125 -13.50 -0.07 -4.22
C ARG A 125 -14.60 -0.76 -3.44
N PHE A 126 -14.30 -1.05 -2.17
CA PHE A 126 -15.22 -1.64 -1.21
C PHE A 126 -15.84 -0.57 -0.34
N ALA A 127 -17.07 -0.81 0.12
CA ALA A 127 -17.76 0.09 1.03
C ALA A 127 -18.53 -0.69 2.11
N TRP A 128 -18.52 -0.13 3.30
CA TRP A 128 -19.32 -0.58 4.45
C TRP A 128 -20.17 0.61 4.89
N PRO A 129 -21.51 0.57 4.71
CA PRO A 129 -22.40 1.65 5.13
C PRO A 129 -22.26 1.99 6.63
N ALA A 130 -22.07 0.96 7.44
CA ALA A 130 -21.62 1.00 8.83
C ALA A 130 -20.96 -0.35 9.14
N LEU A 131 -20.06 -0.37 10.13
CA LEU A 131 -19.43 -1.59 10.61
C LEU A 131 -19.38 -1.55 12.14
N GLN A 132 -20.22 -2.34 12.79
CA GLN A 132 -20.28 -2.41 14.26
C GLN A 132 -21.12 -3.61 14.71
N ARG A 133 -20.98 -3.97 15.98
CA ARG A 133 -21.85 -4.94 16.65
C ARG A 133 -22.21 -4.48 18.06
N GLN A 134 -23.40 -4.87 18.51
CA GLN A 134 -23.77 -4.80 19.91
C GLN A 134 -23.38 -6.12 20.60
N ASP A 135 -22.60 -6.04 21.67
CA ASP A 135 -22.25 -7.20 22.48
C ASP A 135 -23.37 -7.61 23.45
N ASN A 136 -23.16 -8.70 24.19
CA ASN A 136 -24.16 -9.22 25.14
C ASN A 136 -24.43 -8.30 26.33
N ASN A 137 -23.55 -7.31 26.59
CA ASN A 137 -23.71 -6.31 27.63
C ASN A 137 -24.37 -5.02 27.12
N GLY A 138 -24.74 -5.00 25.83
CA GLY A 138 -25.32 -3.83 25.17
C GLY A 138 -24.29 -2.84 24.62
N ASN A 139 -22.97 -3.06 24.80
CA ASN A 139 -21.95 -2.16 24.29
C ASN A 139 -21.87 -2.24 22.77
N ILE A 140 -21.64 -1.09 22.12
CA ILE A 140 -21.39 -1.02 20.67
C ILE A 140 -19.87 -1.05 20.44
N VAL A 141 -19.41 -2.08 19.73
CA VAL A 141 -17.99 -2.34 19.45
C VAL A 141 -17.76 -2.59 17.95
N GLY A 142 -16.51 -2.65 17.53
CA GLY A 142 -16.13 -2.97 16.15
C GLY A 142 -16.53 -4.39 15.74
N TYR A 143 -16.51 -4.61 14.43
CA TYR A 143 -16.74 -5.91 13.81
C TYR A 143 -15.66 -6.20 12.75
N ARG A 144 -15.37 -7.49 12.53
CA ARG A 144 -14.37 -7.94 11.57
C ARG A 144 -15.01 -8.70 10.43
N ILE A 145 -14.68 -8.32 9.18
CA ILE A 145 -15.08 -9.03 7.97
C ILE A 145 -13.84 -9.38 7.18
N GLU A 146 -13.67 -10.67 6.90
CA GLU A 146 -12.61 -11.19 6.04
C GLU A 146 -13.14 -11.47 4.64
N TYR A 147 -12.32 -11.18 3.64
CA TYR A 147 -12.61 -11.44 2.23
C TYR A 147 -11.36 -11.80 1.46
N ALA A 148 -11.54 -12.53 0.36
CA ALA A 148 -10.48 -12.91 -0.55
C ALA A 148 -10.77 -12.42 -1.95
N ILE A 149 -9.69 -12.11 -2.69
CA ILE A 149 -9.74 -11.73 -4.10
C ILE A 149 -8.93 -12.75 -4.87
N ASP A 150 -9.54 -13.33 -5.89
CA ASP A 150 -8.93 -14.30 -6.76
C ASP A 150 -8.94 -13.79 -8.20
N VAL A 151 -7.92 -14.17 -8.97
CA VAL A 151 -7.80 -13.86 -10.40
C VAL A 151 -7.65 -15.17 -11.17
N ALA A 152 -8.42 -15.35 -12.23
CA ALA A 152 -8.21 -16.37 -13.24
C ALA A 152 -7.76 -15.69 -14.54
N THR A 153 -6.69 -16.19 -15.15
CA THR A 153 -6.11 -15.67 -16.40
C THR A 153 -6.41 -16.63 -17.54
N ASP A 154 -6.88 -16.11 -18.66
CA ASP A 154 -7.13 -16.86 -19.90
C ASP A 154 -8.05 -18.10 -19.71
N GLY A 155 -9.05 -17.98 -18.83
CA GLY A 155 -9.96 -19.06 -18.51
C GLY A 155 -9.37 -20.18 -17.63
N GLY A 156 -8.18 -19.97 -17.07
CA GLY A 156 -7.51 -20.90 -16.16
C GLY A 156 -8.13 -20.95 -14.77
N ALA A 157 -7.46 -21.64 -13.86
CA ALA A 157 -7.90 -21.76 -12.47
C ALA A 157 -7.74 -20.43 -11.72
N TYR A 158 -8.64 -20.17 -10.77
CA TYR A 158 -8.53 -19.02 -9.87
C TYR A 158 -7.31 -19.14 -8.95
N GLN A 159 -6.50 -18.09 -8.94
CA GLN A 159 -5.40 -17.91 -7.99
C GLN A 159 -5.79 -16.83 -6.99
N GLN A 160 -5.64 -17.11 -5.68
CA GLN A 160 -5.89 -16.11 -4.65
C GLN A 160 -4.74 -15.09 -4.65
N VAL A 161 -5.05 -13.85 -5.00
CA VAL A 161 -4.08 -12.75 -5.07
C VAL A 161 -4.11 -11.85 -3.85
N ALA A 162 -5.20 -11.88 -3.08
CA ALA A 162 -5.30 -11.15 -1.82
C ALA A 162 -6.22 -11.88 -0.83
N LEU A 163 -5.79 -11.87 0.43
CA LEU A 163 -6.60 -12.16 1.61
C LEU A 163 -6.52 -10.94 2.50
N ASP A 164 -7.65 -10.33 2.79
CA ASP A 164 -7.71 -9.07 3.52
C ASP A 164 -8.89 -9.06 4.50
N ALA A 165 -8.86 -8.12 5.43
CA ALA A 165 -9.94 -7.91 6.38
C ALA A 165 -10.17 -6.42 6.65
N VAL A 166 -11.43 -6.05 6.87
CA VAL A 166 -11.78 -4.84 7.60
C VAL A 166 -12.02 -5.22 9.05
N ASP A 167 -11.39 -4.51 9.99
CA ASP A 167 -11.51 -4.77 11.42
C ASP A 167 -11.59 -3.44 12.17
N GLY A 168 -12.71 -3.18 12.80
CA GLY A 168 -12.92 -1.93 13.52
C GLY A 168 -14.37 -1.51 13.57
N LYS A 169 -14.62 -0.27 13.99
CA LYS A 169 -15.93 0.36 14.07
C LYS A 169 -16.00 1.57 13.16
N SER A 170 -17.11 1.69 12.46
CA SER A 170 -17.55 2.92 11.80
C SER A 170 -19.04 3.03 11.86
N THR A 171 -19.55 4.18 12.30
CA THR A 171 -20.99 4.52 12.32
C THR A 171 -21.45 5.14 11.00
N THR A 172 -20.51 5.57 10.17
CA THR A 172 -20.74 6.14 8.85
C THR A 172 -20.13 5.27 7.75
N ARG A 173 -20.45 5.59 6.50
CA ARG A 173 -19.90 4.88 5.35
C ARG A 173 -18.39 4.97 5.33
N TYR A 174 -17.73 3.81 5.41
CA TYR A 174 -16.29 3.64 5.25
C TYR A 174 -16.01 3.03 3.88
N GLU A 175 -14.99 3.51 3.19
CA GLU A 175 -14.56 2.97 1.90
C GLU A 175 -13.06 2.64 1.92
N ARG A 176 -12.71 1.58 1.19
CA ARG A 176 -11.33 1.14 0.99
C ARG A 176 -11.15 0.67 -0.45
N SER A 177 -10.07 1.11 -1.09
CA SER A 177 -9.69 0.63 -2.41
C SER A 177 -8.55 -0.39 -2.33
N ARG A 178 -8.60 -1.39 -3.22
CA ARG A 178 -7.54 -2.38 -3.38
C ARG A 178 -7.17 -2.49 -4.85
N ARG A 179 -5.91 -2.20 -5.17
CA ARG A 179 -5.35 -2.44 -6.50
C ARG A 179 -4.92 -3.90 -6.60
N ILE A 180 -5.23 -4.51 -7.74
CA ILE A 180 -4.85 -5.87 -8.13
C ILE A 180 -4.08 -5.75 -9.45
N ASP A 181 -2.79 -6.03 -9.42
CA ASP A 181 -1.97 -6.09 -10.63
C ASP A 181 -2.32 -7.34 -11.41
N LEU A 182 -2.49 -7.20 -12.72
CA LEU A 182 -2.93 -8.27 -13.60
C LEU A 182 -1.71 -8.93 -14.25
N PRO A 183 -1.59 -10.27 -14.22
CA PRO A 183 -0.57 -10.98 -14.97
C PRO A 183 -0.82 -10.85 -16.47
N THR A 184 0.18 -11.11 -17.30
CA THR A 184 0.02 -11.11 -18.76
C THR A 184 -1.06 -12.10 -19.19
N ALA A 185 -1.96 -11.68 -20.09
CA ALA A 185 -3.04 -12.49 -20.62
C ALA A 185 -3.16 -12.36 -22.15
N THR A 186 -3.75 -13.35 -22.77
CA THR A 186 -4.06 -13.40 -24.21
C THR A 186 -5.53 -13.15 -24.50
N THR A 187 -6.43 -13.57 -23.60
CA THR A 187 -7.89 -13.42 -23.76
C THR A 187 -8.52 -12.57 -22.65
N GLY A 188 -7.84 -12.42 -21.51
CA GLY A 188 -8.29 -11.58 -20.41
C GLY A 188 -8.35 -12.31 -19.08
N TRP A 189 -9.10 -11.73 -18.14
CA TRP A 189 -9.15 -12.19 -16.76
C TRP A 189 -10.57 -12.29 -16.24
N GLN A 190 -10.74 -13.14 -15.20
CA GLN A 190 -11.90 -13.09 -14.33
C GLN A 190 -11.45 -12.73 -12.92
N ILE A 191 -12.03 -11.67 -12.38
CA ILE A 191 -11.82 -11.24 -10.99
C ILE A 191 -12.96 -11.79 -10.17
N ARG A 192 -12.63 -12.55 -9.11
CA ARG A 192 -13.61 -13.09 -8.16
C ARG A 192 -13.35 -12.53 -6.78
N VAL A 193 -14.39 -12.01 -6.13
CA VAL A 193 -14.32 -11.58 -4.74
C VAL A 193 -15.24 -12.45 -3.90
N ARG A 194 -14.69 -13.00 -2.81
CA ARG A 194 -15.40 -13.87 -1.87
C ARG A 194 -15.40 -13.25 -0.47
N ARG A 195 -16.55 -13.05 0.11
CA ARG A 195 -16.66 -12.76 1.53
C ARG A 195 -16.54 -14.05 2.32
N LEU A 196 -15.57 -14.11 3.24
CA LEU A 196 -15.28 -15.31 4.05
C LEU A 196 -16.07 -15.30 5.35
N THR A 197 -16.22 -14.13 5.97
CA THR A 197 -17.06 -13.97 7.18
C THR A 197 -18.53 -14.10 6.83
N ALA A 198 -19.25 -15.02 7.47
CA ALA A 198 -20.68 -15.22 7.26
C ALA A 198 -21.47 -13.95 7.57
N ASN A 199 -22.51 -13.67 6.74
CA ASN A 199 -23.46 -12.60 7.03
C ASN A 199 -24.26 -12.93 8.29
N GLN A 200 -24.40 -11.96 9.19
CA GLN A 200 -25.05 -12.20 10.49
C GLN A 200 -26.56 -12.06 10.46
N ASN A 201 -27.14 -11.33 9.51
CA ASN A 201 -28.58 -11.09 9.39
C ASN A 201 -29.25 -10.69 10.71
N SER A 202 -28.59 -9.87 11.52
CA SER A 202 -29.01 -9.47 12.85
C SER A 202 -29.10 -7.95 12.95
N ASN A 203 -30.13 -7.44 13.60
CA ASN A 203 -30.27 -6.01 13.88
C ASN A 203 -29.22 -5.48 14.89
N LYS A 204 -28.47 -6.38 15.55
CA LYS A 204 -27.38 -6.03 16.47
C LYS A 204 -26.03 -5.90 15.77
N ILE A 205 -25.94 -6.27 14.50
CA ILE A 205 -24.67 -6.30 13.76
C ILE A 205 -24.87 -5.62 12.42
N ALA A 206 -24.16 -4.52 12.20
CA ALA A 206 -24.06 -3.87 10.90
C ALA A 206 -22.84 -4.44 10.19
N ASP A 207 -23.04 -5.36 9.24
CA ASP A 207 -21.98 -6.10 8.55
C ASP A 207 -22.17 -6.13 7.02
N THR A 208 -22.94 -5.20 6.48
CA THR A 208 -23.09 -5.06 5.02
C THR A 208 -21.79 -4.66 4.40
N MET A 209 -21.35 -5.41 3.38
CA MET A 209 -20.18 -5.15 2.57
C MET A 209 -20.59 -4.99 1.12
N LEU A 210 -20.17 -3.91 0.47
CA LEU A 210 -20.47 -3.61 -0.93
C LEU A 210 -19.19 -3.61 -1.75
N ILE A 211 -19.27 -4.06 -2.99
CA ILE A 211 -18.36 -3.69 -4.04
C ILE A 211 -18.91 -2.40 -4.65
N ALA A 212 -18.33 -1.27 -4.26
CA ALA A 212 -18.82 0.06 -4.61
C ALA A 212 -18.42 0.45 -6.04
N GLY A 213 -17.23 0.01 -6.49
CA GLY A 213 -16.74 0.31 -7.82
C GLY A 213 -15.62 -0.63 -8.26
N CYS A 214 -15.40 -0.64 -9.55
CA CYS A 214 -14.31 -1.35 -10.21
C CYS A 214 -13.68 -0.41 -11.24
N THR A 215 -12.38 -0.07 -11.04
CA THR A 215 -11.61 0.79 -11.92
C THR A 215 -10.68 -0.06 -12.77
N GLU A 216 -10.76 0.08 -14.08
CA GLU A 216 -9.80 -0.46 -15.02
C GLU A 216 -8.62 0.51 -15.13
N VAL A 217 -7.39 0.00 -15.01
CA VAL A 217 -6.17 0.82 -14.91
C VAL A 217 -5.18 0.40 -15.99
N ILE A 218 -4.71 1.37 -16.77
CA ILE A 218 -3.57 1.22 -17.68
C ILE A 218 -2.44 2.06 -17.11
N ASP A 219 -1.32 1.43 -16.75
CA ASP A 219 -0.15 2.13 -16.24
C ASP A 219 0.62 2.85 -17.36
N ALA A 220 1.22 3.95 -17.00
CA ALA A 220 2.19 4.65 -17.83
C ALA A 220 3.47 3.79 -17.93
N LYS A 221 3.75 3.27 -19.11
CA LYS A 221 4.93 2.43 -19.37
C LYS A 221 6.09 3.31 -19.86
N LEU A 222 6.49 4.30 -19.03
CA LEU A 222 7.54 5.26 -19.35
C LEU A 222 8.84 4.84 -18.65
N SER A 223 9.86 4.46 -19.41
CA SER A 223 11.14 3.95 -18.88
C SER A 223 12.16 5.05 -18.59
N TYR A 224 12.07 6.21 -19.23
CA TYR A 224 13.01 7.35 -19.08
C TYR A 224 14.49 6.92 -19.15
N PRO A 225 14.99 6.42 -20.29
CA PRO A 225 16.40 6.07 -20.46
C PRO A 225 17.31 7.23 -20.02
N ASN A 226 18.48 6.91 -19.48
CA ASN A 226 19.47 7.88 -18.96
C ASN A 226 18.96 8.79 -17.83
N THR A 227 17.86 8.45 -17.15
CA THR A 227 17.34 9.24 -16.02
C THR A 227 17.14 8.36 -14.80
N ALA A 228 17.85 8.64 -13.73
CA ALA A 228 17.66 7.96 -12.46
C ALA A 228 16.30 8.36 -11.86
N LEU A 229 15.48 7.37 -11.51
CA LEU A 229 14.11 7.57 -11.01
C LEU A 229 13.93 7.00 -9.62
N LEU A 230 13.28 7.77 -8.76
CA LEU A 230 12.76 7.32 -7.47
C LEU A 230 11.23 7.39 -7.49
N TYR A 231 10.58 6.25 -7.35
CA TYR A 231 9.16 6.17 -7.04
C TYR A 231 8.97 6.03 -5.54
N ILE A 232 8.02 6.75 -4.97
CA ILE A 232 7.66 6.61 -3.57
C ILE A 232 6.14 6.71 -3.38
N GLU A 233 5.60 5.82 -2.56
CA GLU A 233 4.20 5.78 -2.14
C GLU A 233 4.15 5.82 -0.62
N PHE A 234 3.36 6.73 -0.05
CA PHE A 234 3.18 6.88 1.39
C PHE A 234 1.76 7.30 1.74
N ASP A 235 1.37 7.07 2.97
CA ASP A 235 0.09 7.55 3.50
C ASP A 235 0.20 9.05 3.81
N ALA A 236 -0.55 9.86 3.06
CA ALA A 236 -0.54 11.31 3.17
C ALA A 236 -1.04 11.81 4.55
N GLU A 237 -1.83 11.02 5.28
CA GLU A 237 -2.31 11.40 6.61
C GLU A 237 -1.19 11.43 7.68
N GLN A 238 -0.04 10.83 7.38
CA GLN A 238 1.13 10.88 8.27
C GLN A 238 1.86 12.24 8.23
N PHE A 239 1.52 13.09 7.28
CA PHE A 239 2.20 14.37 7.04
C PHE A 239 1.20 15.52 6.98
N THR A 240 1.58 16.67 7.52
CA THR A 240 0.76 17.90 7.42
C THR A 240 0.85 18.55 6.04
N ASN A 241 1.94 18.31 5.32
CA ASN A 241 2.21 18.78 3.95
C ASN A 241 2.86 17.63 3.17
N ILE A 242 3.02 17.80 1.86
CA ILE A 242 3.80 16.86 1.05
C ILE A 242 5.24 16.86 1.59
N PRO A 243 5.77 15.71 2.05
CA PRO A 243 7.11 15.66 2.64
C PRO A 243 8.18 15.91 1.59
N ALA A 244 9.28 16.53 2.01
CA ALA A 244 10.47 16.62 1.20
C ALA A 244 11.11 15.24 1.06
N VAL A 245 11.21 14.74 -0.18
CA VAL A 245 11.84 13.44 -0.47
C VAL A 245 13.31 13.69 -0.76
N THR A 246 14.19 12.99 -0.03
CA THR A 246 15.64 13.06 -0.22
C THR A 246 16.20 11.64 -0.34
N VAL A 247 17.18 11.47 -1.23
CA VAL A 247 17.91 10.22 -1.38
C VAL A 247 19.39 10.45 -1.25
N LYS A 248 20.08 9.65 -0.43
CA LYS A 248 21.52 9.63 -0.30
C LYS A 248 22.06 8.44 -1.09
N CYS A 249 22.76 8.71 -2.19
CA CYS A 249 23.34 7.69 -3.06
C CYS A 249 24.58 8.25 -3.75
N ARG A 250 25.37 7.35 -4.35
CA ARG A 250 26.41 7.75 -5.31
C ARG A 250 25.72 8.07 -6.63
N ALA A 251 25.95 9.31 -7.11
CA ALA A 251 25.34 9.80 -8.34
C ALA A 251 25.91 9.10 -9.58
N ARG A 252 25.76 9.73 -10.73
CA ARG A 252 26.12 9.15 -12.02
C ARG A 252 27.58 8.72 -12.10
N LYS A 253 27.82 7.68 -12.90
CA LYS A 253 29.15 7.25 -13.33
C LYS A 253 29.70 8.20 -14.37
N TRP A 254 31.00 8.34 -14.37
CA TRP A 254 31.75 9.16 -15.31
C TRP A 254 32.83 8.33 -16.00
N GLN A 255 33.28 8.78 -17.17
CA GLN A 255 34.45 8.22 -17.83
C GLN A 255 35.70 8.58 -17.03
N VAL A 256 36.40 7.55 -16.53
CA VAL A 256 37.69 7.71 -15.83
C VAL A 256 38.70 6.76 -16.44
N PRO A 257 40.03 7.04 -16.33
CA PRO A 257 41.06 6.12 -16.82
C PRO A 257 40.90 4.70 -16.25
N SER A 258 41.13 3.69 -17.08
CA SER A 258 41.00 2.28 -16.68
C SER A 258 41.82 1.91 -15.44
N ASN A 259 42.99 2.55 -15.27
CA ASN A 259 43.91 2.34 -14.15
C ASN A 259 43.67 3.26 -12.95
N TYR A 260 42.62 4.08 -12.97
CA TYR A 260 42.24 4.97 -11.86
C TYR A 260 41.32 4.25 -10.84
N ASP A 261 41.68 4.33 -9.54
CA ASP A 261 40.84 3.96 -8.44
C ASP A 261 40.04 5.19 -7.98
N PRO A 262 38.70 5.24 -8.18
CA PRO A 262 37.90 6.40 -7.87
C PRO A 262 37.70 6.60 -6.36
N ILE A 263 37.86 5.56 -5.54
CA ILE A 263 37.70 5.63 -4.08
C ILE A 263 38.99 6.13 -3.45
N ALA A 264 40.11 5.47 -3.74
CA ALA A 264 41.42 5.86 -3.25
C ALA A 264 42.00 7.10 -3.96
N ARG A 265 41.44 7.48 -5.13
CA ARG A 265 41.90 8.57 -6.02
C ARG A 265 43.36 8.40 -6.45
N THR A 266 43.77 7.16 -6.72
CA THR A 266 45.12 6.78 -7.11
C THR A 266 45.13 6.12 -8.48
N TYR A 267 46.33 6.05 -9.09
CA TYR A 267 46.52 5.36 -10.35
C TYR A 267 47.47 4.19 -10.16
N THR A 268 47.19 3.09 -10.87
CA THR A 268 48.05 1.89 -10.84
C THR A 268 48.69 1.68 -12.22
N GLY A 269 49.99 1.56 -12.23
CA GLY A 269 50.77 1.35 -13.47
C GLY A 269 50.68 2.50 -14.47
N THR A 270 51.04 2.22 -15.71
CA THR A 270 50.97 3.17 -16.83
C THR A 270 49.59 3.06 -17.48
N TRP A 271 48.93 4.18 -17.70
CA TRP A 271 47.65 4.21 -18.41
C TRP A 271 47.84 3.86 -19.89
N ASP A 272 46.99 2.98 -20.40
CA ASP A 272 47.00 2.48 -21.77
C ASP A 272 46.13 3.28 -22.75
N GLY A 273 45.52 4.38 -22.30
CA GLY A 273 44.62 5.22 -23.08
C GLY A 273 43.15 4.80 -22.99
N THR A 274 42.84 3.68 -22.33
CA THR A 274 41.45 3.21 -22.20
C THR A 274 40.74 3.87 -21.02
N MET A 275 39.40 4.00 -21.15
CA MET A 275 38.50 4.56 -20.12
C MET A 275 37.57 3.49 -19.59
N LYS A 276 37.06 3.69 -18.36
CA LYS A 276 35.98 2.90 -17.75
C LYS A 276 34.91 3.80 -17.14
N GLN A 277 33.71 3.30 -17.05
CA GLN A 277 32.65 3.96 -16.32
C GLN A 277 32.78 3.66 -14.82
N ALA A 278 32.89 4.70 -14.00
CA ALA A 278 32.90 4.55 -12.54
C ALA A 278 32.40 5.83 -11.86
N TRP A 279 31.80 5.66 -10.69
CA TRP A 279 31.48 6.81 -9.85
C TRP A 279 32.79 7.46 -9.36
N THR A 280 32.85 8.78 -9.37
CA THR A 280 33.93 9.54 -8.79
C THR A 280 33.43 10.88 -8.26
N ASN A 281 34.04 11.34 -7.17
CA ASN A 281 33.88 12.70 -6.65
C ASN A 281 35.15 13.55 -6.95
N ASN A 282 36.03 13.11 -7.83
CA ASN A 282 37.18 13.88 -8.28
C ASN A 282 36.69 14.93 -9.30
N PRO A 283 36.79 16.24 -8.98
CA PRO A 283 36.29 17.29 -9.86
C PRO A 283 36.94 17.30 -11.24
N ALA A 284 38.20 16.86 -11.38
CA ALA A 284 38.84 16.80 -12.68
C ALA A 284 38.16 15.83 -13.64
N TRP A 285 37.79 14.64 -13.18
CA TRP A 285 37.08 13.65 -14.00
C TRP A 285 35.63 14.01 -14.24
N VAL A 286 34.96 14.65 -13.26
CA VAL A 286 33.62 15.20 -13.45
C VAL A 286 33.63 16.30 -14.52
N THR A 287 34.57 17.25 -14.43
CA THR A 287 34.73 18.31 -15.43
C THR A 287 35.06 17.74 -16.82
N PHE A 288 35.97 16.76 -16.89
CA PHE A 288 36.28 16.08 -18.15
C PHE A 288 35.02 15.46 -18.77
N GLY A 289 34.22 14.72 -17.99
CA GLY A 289 32.98 14.14 -18.47
C GLY A 289 31.98 15.19 -18.98
N VAL A 290 31.74 16.26 -18.21
CA VAL A 290 30.84 17.35 -18.64
C VAL A 290 31.31 18.03 -19.92
N CYS A 291 32.64 18.16 -20.14
CA CYS A 291 33.19 18.81 -21.34
C CYS A 291 33.26 17.88 -22.57
N THR A 292 33.13 16.58 -22.39
CA THR A 292 33.27 15.59 -23.48
C THR A 292 31.96 14.84 -23.80
N GLU A 293 30.90 15.05 -23.04
CA GLU A 293 29.57 14.58 -23.38
C GLU A 293 28.93 15.54 -24.40
N ASP A 294 28.45 14.98 -25.51
CA ASP A 294 27.68 15.70 -26.56
C ASP A 294 26.19 15.82 -26.18
#